data_6d1c8e1c9943808c97c8862e493d0982
#
_entry.id   6d1c8e1c9943808c97c8862e493d0982
#
_cell.length_a   1.000
_cell.length_b   1.000
_cell.length_c   1.000
_cell.angle_alpha   90.00
_cell.angle_beta   90.00
_cell.angle_gamma   90.00
#
_symmetry.space_group_name_H-M   'P 1'
#
loop_
_entity.id
_entity.type
_entity.pdbx_description
1 polymer ?
#
loop_
_entity_poly.entity_id
_entity_poly.type
_entity_poly.pdbx_seq_one_letter_code
_entity_poly.pdbx_strand_id
1 'polypeptide(L)'
;MNDATPAYGLWSLVIVNSAVFIFFAYTFFKPQTPRDWRSFSAFSAFLVALFAEMYGFPLTIYFLSGWLQSRYPDVDWFSHDAGHLLEMMFGWKTNPHAGPFHILSFVFIGGGFILISAAWKVLYDAQKTGSLATTGPYSYVRHPQYVGFILVMFGFLLQWPTILTLAMFPVLTVMYVKLARDEERDARSEFGEAYAKYAEEVPGFIPRIRRLFGQGSTGSYRHG
;
A
#
# COMPACT_ATOMS: atom_id res chain seq x y z
N MET A 1 7.81 23.05 35.45
CA MET A 1 6.76 22.13 34.97
C MET A 1 7.08 21.91 33.51
N ASN A 2 7.64 20.75 33.15
CA ASN A 2 7.82 20.40 31.75
C ASN A 2 6.44 20.04 31.21
N ASP A 3 5.85 20.92 30.42
CA ASP A 3 4.69 20.60 29.58
C ASP A 3 5.14 19.61 28.49
N ALA A 4 5.31 18.35 28.90
CA ALA A 4 5.51 17.30 27.93
C ALA A 4 4.20 17.17 27.13
N THR A 5 4.21 17.58 25.88
CA THR A 5 3.08 17.36 24.97
C THR A 5 2.75 15.87 24.98
N PRO A 6 1.48 15.49 25.19
CA PRO A 6 1.12 14.08 25.26
C PRO A 6 1.47 13.39 23.94
N ALA A 7 2.12 12.24 24.01
CA ALA A 7 2.48 11.45 22.83
C ALA A 7 1.27 10.75 22.18
N TYR A 8 0.23 10.47 22.97
CA TYR A 8 -0.97 9.72 22.59
C TYR A 8 -2.24 10.38 23.15
N GLY A 9 -3.39 9.86 22.80
CA GLY A 9 -4.69 10.47 23.14
C GLY A 9 -5.08 11.62 22.21
N LEU A 10 -4.34 11.83 21.13
CA LEU A 10 -4.51 12.92 20.17
C LEU A 10 -5.54 12.54 19.08
N TRP A 11 -6.78 12.28 19.48
CA TRP A 11 -7.85 11.81 18.60
C TRP A 11 -8.17 12.77 17.46
N SER A 12 -7.94 14.06 17.64
CA SER A 12 -8.04 15.04 16.55
C SER A 12 -7.05 14.74 15.42
N LEU A 13 -5.81 14.35 15.76
CA LEU A 13 -4.82 13.96 14.76
C LEU A 13 -5.18 12.63 14.08
N VAL A 14 -5.78 11.67 14.80
CA VAL A 14 -6.32 10.44 14.21
C VAL A 14 -7.32 10.78 13.12
N ILE A 15 -8.30 11.62 13.43
CA ILE A 15 -9.37 12.01 12.50
C ILE A 15 -8.79 12.77 11.31
N VAL A 16 -7.97 13.79 11.56
CA VAL A 16 -7.40 14.64 10.51
C VAL A 16 -6.51 13.84 9.58
N ASN A 17 -5.56 13.06 10.11
CA ASN A 17 -4.66 12.27 9.26
C ASN A 17 -5.43 11.20 8.49
N SER A 18 -6.35 10.47 9.13
CA SER A 18 -7.20 9.50 8.43
C SER A 18 -7.97 10.17 7.29
N ALA A 19 -8.62 11.29 7.56
CA ALA A 19 -9.39 12.01 6.55
C ALA A 19 -8.51 12.52 5.40
N VAL A 20 -7.35 13.10 5.70
CA VAL A 20 -6.41 13.61 4.70
C VAL A 20 -5.90 12.49 3.80
N PHE A 21 -5.42 11.37 4.36
CA PHE A 21 -4.90 10.27 3.57
C PHE A 21 -5.97 9.52 2.79
N ILE A 22 -7.17 9.32 3.36
CA ILE A 22 -8.30 8.72 2.65
C ILE A 22 -8.76 9.63 1.51
N PHE A 23 -8.88 10.94 1.74
CA PHE A 23 -9.22 11.90 0.69
C PHE A 23 -8.15 11.97 -0.38
N PHE A 24 -6.88 11.99 0.00
CA PHE A 24 -5.74 11.95 -0.93
C PHE A 24 -5.83 10.69 -1.81
N ALA A 25 -5.99 9.51 -1.20
CA ALA A 25 -6.16 8.26 -1.95
C ALA A 25 -7.38 8.30 -2.88
N TYR A 26 -8.50 8.90 -2.43
CA TYR A 26 -9.70 9.07 -3.24
C TYR A 26 -9.47 9.97 -4.48
N THR A 27 -8.57 10.95 -4.42
CA THR A 27 -8.28 11.80 -5.59
C THR A 27 -7.65 11.03 -6.75
N PHE A 28 -6.93 9.95 -6.44
CA PHE A 28 -6.29 9.07 -7.44
C PHE A 28 -7.15 7.86 -7.81
N PHE A 29 -7.91 7.34 -6.85
CA PHE A 29 -8.73 6.16 -7.01
C PHE A 29 -10.19 6.53 -6.75
N LYS A 30 -10.92 6.83 -7.81
CA LYS A 30 -12.35 7.18 -7.75
C LYS A 30 -13.21 5.92 -7.94
N PRO A 31 -13.64 5.23 -6.87
CA PRO A 31 -14.38 3.98 -6.98
C PRO A 31 -15.65 4.16 -7.81
N GLN A 32 -15.86 3.30 -8.82
CA GLN A 32 -17.04 3.32 -9.69
C GLN A 32 -17.95 2.11 -9.44
N THR A 33 -17.35 0.98 -9.10
CA THR A 33 -18.06 -0.29 -8.89
C THR A 33 -18.14 -0.66 -7.41
N PRO A 34 -19.08 -1.54 -6.99
CA PRO A 34 -19.10 -2.07 -5.63
C PRO A 34 -17.78 -2.74 -5.23
N ARG A 35 -17.04 -3.30 -6.19
CA ARG A 35 -15.74 -3.94 -5.99
C ARG A 35 -14.66 -2.91 -5.69
N ASP A 36 -14.64 -1.80 -6.44
CA ASP A 36 -13.73 -0.68 -6.19
C ASP A 36 -13.96 -0.11 -4.79
N TRP A 37 -15.23 0.09 -4.41
CA TRP A 37 -15.60 0.55 -3.08
C TRP A 37 -15.14 -0.41 -1.98
N ARG A 38 -15.24 -1.73 -2.21
CA ARG A 38 -14.74 -2.73 -1.25
C ARG A 38 -13.22 -2.63 -1.06
N SER A 39 -12.47 -2.52 -2.15
CA SER A 39 -11.02 -2.40 -2.10
C SER A 39 -10.57 -1.11 -1.42
N PHE A 40 -11.21 0.00 -1.75
CA PHE A 40 -10.92 1.31 -1.17
C PHE A 40 -11.32 1.41 0.31
N SER A 41 -12.46 0.87 0.70
CA SER A 41 -12.91 0.84 2.10
C SER A 41 -11.97 0.02 2.98
N ALA A 42 -11.48 -1.12 2.48
CA ALA A 42 -10.52 -1.96 3.19
C ALA A 42 -9.17 -1.24 3.39
N PHE A 43 -8.67 -0.54 2.37
CA PHE A 43 -7.50 0.31 2.49
C PHE A 43 -7.72 1.46 3.50
N SER A 44 -8.88 2.10 3.44
CA SER A 44 -9.25 3.18 4.37
C SER A 44 -9.31 2.67 5.82
N ALA A 45 -9.85 1.48 6.05
CA ALA A 45 -9.87 0.85 7.37
C ALA A 45 -8.45 0.58 7.90
N PHE A 46 -7.52 0.17 7.04
CA PHE A 46 -6.12 0.03 7.41
C PHE A 46 -5.50 1.37 7.85
N LEU A 47 -5.76 2.46 7.13
CA LEU A 47 -5.26 3.79 7.48
C LEU A 47 -5.84 4.27 8.82
N VAL A 48 -7.14 4.06 9.06
CA VAL A 48 -7.77 4.41 10.34
C VAL A 48 -7.15 3.63 11.48
N ALA A 49 -6.94 2.33 11.32
CA ALA A 49 -6.30 1.49 12.33
C ALA A 49 -4.86 1.94 12.63
N LEU A 50 -4.10 2.27 11.58
CA LEU A 50 -2.75 2.80 11.71
C LEU A 50 -2.72 4.09 12.53
N PHE A 51 -3.49 5.10 12.12
CA PHE A 51 -3.48 6.40 12.80
C PHE A 51 -4.10 6.36 14.21
N ALA A 52 -5.04 5.43 14.44
CA ALA A 52 -5.58 5.19 15.77
C ALA A 52 -4.49 4.70 16.74
N GLU A 53 -3.61 3.81 16.31
CA GLU A 53 -2.47 3.37 17.13
C GLU A 53 -1.33 4.42 17.17
N MET A 54 -1.13 5.16 16.09
CA MET A 54 -0.05 6.15 15.99
C MET A 54 -0.28 7.37 16.91
N TYR A 55 -1.50 7.87 16.98
CA TYR A 55 -1.82 9.10 17.71
C TYR A 55 -2.85 8.92 18.83
N GLY A 56 -3.72 7.91 18.70
CA GLY A 56 -4.82 7.68 19.66
C GLY A 56 -4.37 6.82 20.84
N PHE A 57 -4.38 5.51 20.66
CA PHE A 57 -4.01 4.56 21.70
C PHE A 57 -2.96 3.57 21.18
N PRO A 58 -1.75 3.53 21.77
CA PRO A 58 -0.64 2.70 21.30
C PRO A 58 -0.81 1.24 21.75
N LEU A 59 -1.83 0.55 21.24
CA LEU A 59 -2.21 -0.80 21.63
C LEU A 59 -1.03 -1.78 21.52
N THR A 60 -0.25 -1.67 20.45
CA THR A 60 0.92 -2.51 20.18
C THR A 60 1.98 -2.35 21.24
N ILE A 61 2.35 -1.10 21.57
CA ILE A 61 3.34 -0.81 22.61
C ILE A 61 2.83 -1.26 23.97
N TYR A 62 1.56 -1.01 24.26
CA TYR A 62 0.94 -1.44 25.51
C TYR A 62 1.02 -2.97 25.69
N PHE A 63 0.64 -3.75 24.66
CA PHE A 63 0.72 -5.20 24.73
C PHE A 63 2.13 -5.75 24.84
N LEU A 64 3.09 -5.11 24.15
CA LEU A 64 4.48 -5.56 24.12
C LEU A 64 5.33 -4.93 25.23
N SER A 65 4.81 -4.00 26.03
CA SER A 65 5.57 -3.17 26.97
C SER A 65 6.50 -3.97 27.89
N GLY A 66 6.03 -5.07 28.48
CA GLY A 66 6.84 -5.92 29.34
C GLY A 66 8.04 -6.55 28.61
N TRP A 67 7.83 -7.06 27.42
CA TRP A 67 8.90 -7.64 26.59
C TRP A 67 9.85 -6.57 26.06
N LEU A 68 9.32 -5.46 25.56
CA LEU A 68 10.10 -4.33 25.05
C LEU A 68 10.99 -3.73 26.16
N GLN A 69 10.44 -3.48 27.34
CA GLN A 69 11.18 -2.94 28.46
C GLN A 69 12.28 -3.89 28.94
N SER A 70 12.03 -5.21 28.96
CA SER A 70 13.04 -6.19 29.36
C SER A 70 14.18 -6.32 28.35
N ARG A 71 13.88 -6.16 27.05
CA ARG A 71 14.87 -6.32 25.97
C ARG A 71 15.64 -5.04 25.65
N TYR A 72 14.98 -3.89 25.81
CA TYR A 72 15.51 -2.57 25.49
C TYR A 72 15.18 -1.59 26.63
N PRO A 73 15.86 -1.72 27.79
CA PRO A 73 15.52 -0.97 29.02
C PRO A 73 15.74 0.54 28.91
N ASP A 74 16.60 0.99 28.00
CA ASP A 74 16.98 2.41 27.84
C ASP A 74 16.02 3.20 26.93
N VAL A 75 14.98 2.55 26.37
CA VAL A 75 14.02 3.17 25.47
C VAL A 75 12.77 3.57 26.25
N ASP A 76 12.34 4.82 26.10
CA ASP A 76 11.02 5.27 26.53
C ASP A 76 9.96 4.82 25.51
N TRP A 77 9.39 3.63 25.75
CA TRP A 77 8.43 3.00 24.84
C TRP A 77 7.10 3.75 24.72
N PHE A 78 6.80 4.67 25.63
CA PHE A 78 5.58 5.49 25.55
C PHE A 78 5.82 6.86 24.91
N SER A 79 7.04 7.15 24.45
CA SER A 79 7.30 8.30 23.57
C SER A 79 6.75 8.06 22.18
N HIS A 80 6.43 9.14 21.44
CA HIS A 80 5.98 9.02 20.05
C HIS A 80 7.05 8.33 19.17
N ASP A 81 8.30 8.66 19.35
CA ASP A 81 9.42 8.11 18.55
C ASP A 81 9.53 6.59 18.68
N ALA A 82 9.14 6.02 19.82
CA ALA A 82 9.16 4.58 20.07
C ALA A 82 8.17 3.78 19.17
N GLY A 83 7.19 4.43 18.57
CA GLY A 83 6.31 3.83 17.59
C GLY A 83 7.02 3.40 16.29
N HIS A 84 8.20 3.97 16.01
CA HIS A 84 9.10 3.51 14.95
C HIS A 84 9.86 2.24 15.41
N LEU A 85 9.11 1.17 15.69
CA LEU A 85 9.63 -0.04 16.34
C LEU A 85 10.84 -0.63 15.62
N LEU A 86 10.86 -0.60 14.27
CA LEU A 86 11.98 -1.17 13.51
C LEU A 86 13.27 -0.40 13.76
N GLU A 87 13.24 0.94 13.71
CA GLU A 87 14.40 1.77 14.02
C GLU A 87 14.90 1.53 15.44
N MET A 88 14.00 1.51 16.42
CA MET A 88 14.34 1.27 17.83
C MET A 88 14.95 -0.11 18.04
N MET A 89 14.35 -1.16 17.48
CA MET A 89 14.81 -2.54 17.63
C MET A 89 16.15 -2.80 16.93
N PHE A 90 16.43 -2.12 15.81
CA PHE A 90 17.71 -2.19 15.10
C PHE A 90 18.77 -1.22 15.63
N GLY A 91 18.47 -0.53 16.75
CA GLY A 91 19.43 0.30 17.48
C GLY A 91 19.71 1.66 16.86
N TRP A 92 18.77 2.22 16.09
CA TRP A 92 18.86 3.57 15.58
C TRP A 92 18.76 4.58 16.75
N LYS A 93 19.80 5.40 16.94
CA LYS A 93 19.94 6.25 18.12
C LYS A 93 19.63 7.74 17.89
N THR A 94 19.32 8.10 16.66
CA THR A 94 19.00 9.49 16.28
C THR A 94 17.52 9.61 15.96
N ASN A 95 17.10 10.75 15.38
CA ASN A 95 15.70 10.95 14.96
C ASN A 95 15.20 9.79 14.09
N PRO A 96 14.19 9.01 14.52
CA PRO A 96 13.70 7.85 13.80
C PRO A 96 13.09 8.20 12.43
N HIS A 97 12.60 9.45 12.26
CA HIS A 97 12.11 9.93 10.97
C HIS A 97 13.19 10.04 9.88
N ALA A 98 14.48 10.07 10.28
CA ALA A 98 15.61 9.96 9.37
C ALA A 98 16.19 8.54 9.29
N GLY A 99 15.51 7.56 9.89
CA GLY A 99 15.91 6.17 9.90
C GLY A 99 15.74 5.48 8.53
N PRO A 100 16.49 4.39 8.29
CA PRO A 100 16.48 3.70 7.01
C PRO A 100 15.12 3.10 6.65
N PHE A 101 14.38 2.57 7.62
CA PHE A 101 13.04 2.00 7.39
C PHE A 101 12.03 3.11 7.08
N HIS A 102 12.12 4.25 7.78
CA HIS A 102 11.26 5.40 7.53
C HIS A 102 11.53 6.01 6.13
N ILE A 103 12.80 6.15 5.73
CA ILE A 103 13.15 6.62 4.39
C ILE A 103 12.67 5.64 3.32
N LEU A 104 12.88 4.33 3.54
CA LEU A 104 12.42 3.29 2.62
C LEU A 104 10.89 3.27 2.51
N SER A 105 10.17 3.58 3.59
CA SER A 105 8.72 3.66 3.59
C SER A 105 8.19 4.66 2.56
N PHE A 106 8.84 5.82 2.41
CA PHE A 106 8.44 6.82 1.41
C PHE A 106 8.55 6.30 -0.02
N VAL A 107 9.52 5.42 -0.31
CA VAL A 107 9.64 4.79 -1.63
C VAL A 107 8.43 3.91 -1.92
N PHE A 108 8.02 3.09 -0.94
CA PHE A 108 6.86 2.20 -1.09
C PHE A 108 5.53 2.96 -1.10
N ILE A 109 5.36 3.92 -0.20
CA ILE A 109 4.13 4.75 -0.13
C ILE A 109 3.99 5.59 -1.40
N GLY A 110 5.03 6.35 -1.76
CA GLY A 110 5.02 7.20 -2.95
C GLY A 110 4.89 6.39 -4.23
N GLY A 111 5.71 5.33 -4.37
CA GLY A 111 5.63 4.42 -5.52
C GLY A 111 4.27 3.73 -5.66
N GLY A 112 3.67 3.32 -4.54
CA GLY A 112 2.33 2.75 -4.51
C GLY A 112 1.25 3.73 -4.98
N PHE A 113 1.26 4.98 -4.50
CA PHE A 113 0.32 6.01 -4.96
C PHE A 113 0.53 6.38 -6.44
N ILE A 114 1.77 6.48 -6.90
CA ILE A 114 2.08 6.70 -8.32
C ILE A 114 1.51 5.55 -9.16
N LEU A 115 1.70 4.30 -8.72
CA LEU A 115 1.19 3.13 -9.41
C LEU A 115 -0.33 3.10 -9.44
N ILE A 116 -1.01 3.38 -8.31
CA ILE A 116 -2.48 3.49 -8.26
C ILE A 116 -2.98 4.54 -9.23
N SER A 117 -2.40 5.74 -9.22
CA SER A 117 -2.79 6.85 -10.10
C SER A 117 -2.65 6.49 -11.58
N ALA A 118 -1.50 5.92 -11.96
CA ALA A 118 -1.23 5.51 -13.34
C ALA A 118 -2.16 4.36 -13.79
N ALA A 119 -2.40 3.39 -12.90
CA ALA A 119 -3.30 2.27 -13.18
C ALA A 119 -4.74 2.75 -13.35
N TRP A 120 -5.21 3.60 -12.43
CA TRP A 120 -6.58 4.09 -12.46
C TRP A 120 -6.89 4.89 -13.72
N LYS A 121 -5.97 5.74 -14.17
CA LYS A 121 -6.14 6.48 -15.42
C LYS A 121 -6.40 5.54 -16.62
N VAL A 122 -5.58 4.49 -16.77
CA VAL A 122 -5.72 3.52 -17.86
C VAL A 122 -7.02 2.74 -17.73
N LEU A 123 -7.36 2.27 -16.53
CA LEU A 123 -8.59 1.53 -16.27
C LEU A 123 -9.84 2.38 -16.57
N TYR A 124 -9.86 3.62 -16.11
CA TYR A 124 -10.97 4.53 -16.33
C TYR A 124 -11.20 4.84 -17.80
N ASP A 125 -10.13 5.05 -18.58
CA ASP A 125 -10.23 5.29 -20.01
C ASP A 125 -10.72 4.03 -20.76
N ALA A 126 -10.25 2.85 -20.35
CA ALA A 126 -10.69 1.57 -20.90
C ALA A 126 -12.17 1.29 -20.59
N GLN A 127 -12.63 1.56 -19.39
CA GLN A 127 -14.05 1.41 -19.00
C GLN A 127 -14.98 2.32 -19.81
N LYS A 128 -14.56 3.56 -20.12
CA LYS A 128 -15.34 4.47 -20.97
C LYS A 128 -15.53 3.99 -22.38
N THR A 129 -14.54 3.29 -22.92
CA THR A 129 -14.55 2.79 -24.30
C THR A 129 -15.03 1.35 -24.42
N GLY A 130 -15.36 0.68 -23.29
CA GLY A 130 -15.72 -0.74 -23.27
C GLY A 130 -14.57 -1.63 -23.74
N SER A 131 -13.32 -1.24 -23.49
CA SER A 131 -12.13 -1.95 -23.94
C SER A 131 -11.34 -2.54 -22.77
N LEU A 132 -10.50 -3.54 -23.07
CA LEU A 132 -9.61 -4.15 -22.09
C LEU A 132 -8.42 -3.24 -21.78
N ALA A 133 -8.17 -2.95 -20.49
CA ALA A 133 -6.99 -2.21 -20.04
C ALA A 133 -5.73 -3.08 -20.19
N THR A 134 -4.84 -2.74 -21.13
CA THR A 134 -3.61 -3.51 -21.42
C THR A 134 -2.35 -2.67 -21.51
N THR A 135 -2.50 -1.33 -21.42
CA THR A 135 -1.40 -0.37 -21.60
C THR A 135 -0.87 0.16 -20.26
N GLY A 136 0.24 0.90 -20.29
CA GLY A 136 0.84 1.49 -19.09
C GLY A 136 1.17 0.42 -18.03
N PRO A 137 0.78 0.59 -16.75
CA PRO A 137 1.04 -0.41 -15.71
C PRO A 137 0.44 -1.79 -16.01
N TYR A 138 -0.66 -1.86 -16.75
CA TYR A 138 -1.31 -3.10 -17.18
C TYR A 138 -0.51 -3.91 -18.19
N SER A 139 0.51 -3.33 -18.82
CA SER A 139 1.43 -4.11 -19.66
C SER A 139 2.46 -4.92 -18.85
N TYR A 140 2.62 -4.62 -17.56
CA TYR A 140 3.56 -5.31 -16.67
C TYR A 140 2.87 -6.29 -15.73
N VAL A 141 1.73 -5.92 -15.16
CA VAL A 141 0.90 -6.74 -14.27
C VAL A 141 -0.58 -6.49 -14.56
N ARG A 142 -1.45 -7.50 -14.34
CA ARG A 142 -2.88 -7.37 -14.60
C ARG A 142 -3.64 -6.60 -13.53
N HIS A 143 -3.10 -6.51 -12.30
CA HIS A 143 -3.77 -5.86 -11.17
C HIS A 143 -2.87 -4.80 -10.51
N PRO A 144 -2.40 -3.79 -11.26
CA PRO A 144 -1.48 -2.79 -10.73
C PRO A 144 -2.08 -1.94 -9.61
N GLN A 145 -3.41 -1.73 -9.60
CA GLN A 145 -4.10 -1.00 -8.53
C GLN A 145 -3.98 -1.74 -7.18
N TYR A 146 -4.15 -3.07 -7.16
CA TYR A 146 -4.00 -3.85 -5.92
C TYR A 146 -2.54 -3.95 -5.48
N VAL A 147 -1.61 -4.06 -6.42
CA VAL A 147 -0.18 -3.96 -6.12
C VAL A 147 0.13 -2.62 -5.47
N GLY A 148 -0.41 -1.52 -5.99
CA GLY A 148 -0.24 -0.20 -5.41
C GLY A 148 -0.75 -0.10 -3.97
N PHE A 149 -1.95 -0.60 -3.66
CA PHE A 149 -2.47 -0.63 -2.28
C PHE A 149 -1.58 -1.46 -1.35
N ILE A 150 -1.12 -2.64 -1.81
CA ILE A 150 -0.22 -3.50 -1.03
C ILE A 150 1.10 -2.77 -0.75
N LEU A 151 1.68 -2.07 -1.74
CA LEU A 151 2.90 -1.30 -1.56
C LEU A 151 2.73 -0.16 -0.55
N VAL A 152 1.63 0.59 -0.62
CA VAL A 152 1.34 1.68 0.34
C VAL A 152 1.22 1.12 1.76
N MET A 153 0.43 0.05 1.95
CA MET A 153 0.27 -0.60 3.26
C MET A 153 1.60 -1.13 3.79
N PHE A 154 2.41 -1.77 2.92
CA PHE A 154 3.74 -2.25 3.29
C PHE A 154 4.69 -1.11 3.70
N GLY A 155 4.66 0.02 2.98
CA GLY A 155 5.42 1.20 3.35
C GLY A 155 5.05 1.72 4.74
N PHE A 156 3.77 1.78 5.07
CA PHE A 156 3.33 2.16 6.42
C PHE A 156 3.76 1.16 7.50
N LEU A 157 3.79 -0.15 7.18
CA LEU A 157 4.33 -1.16 8.11
C LEU A 157 5.83 -1.01 8.35
N LEU A 158 6.60 -0.53 7.38
CA LEU A 158 8.00 -0.21 7.59
C LEU A 158 8.19 1.00 8.49
N GLN A 159 7.32 2.00 8.35
CA GLN A 159 7.38 3.23 9.10
C GLN A 159 6.84 3.07 10.54
N TRP A 160 5.69 2.41 10.69
CA TRP A 160 4.96 2.29 11.94
C TRP A 160 4.26 0.93 12.06
N PRO A 161 5.00 -0.15 12.37
CA PRO A 161 4.41 -1.47 12.49
C PRO A 161 3.58 -1.57 13.77
N THR A 162 2.30 -1.94 13.62
CA THR A 162 1.43 -2.26 14.76
C THR A 162 0.91 -3.69 14.65
N ILE A 163 0.56 -4.30 15.78
CA ILE A 163 -0.01 -5.67 15.80
C ILE A 163 -1.26 -5.71 14.93
N LEU A 164 -2.11 -4.69 15.02
CA LEU A 164 -3.35 -4.64 14.27
C LEU A 164 -3.09 -4.52 12.76
N THR A 165 -2.25 -3.59 12.32
CA THR A 165 -1.94 -3.42 10.90
C THR A 165 -1.13 -4.59 10.33
N LEU A 166 -0.25 -5.21 11.13
CA LEU A 166 0.45 -6.45 10.76
C LEU A 166 -0.52 -7.62 10.54
N ALA A 167 -1.56 -7.74 11.38
CA ALA A 167 -2.59 -8.76 11.19
C ALA A 167 -3.50 -8.43 10.00
N MET A 168 -3.84 -7.15 9.78
CA MET A 168 -4.67 -6.71 8.66
C MET A 168 -3.96 -6.91 7.31
N PHE A 169 -2.66 -6.71 7.22
CA PHE A 169 -1.91 -6.73 5.96
C PHE A 169 -2.08 -8.06 5.17
N PRO A 170 -1.83 -9.26 5.73
CA PRO A 170 -2.05 -10.50 5.02
C PRO A 170 -3.54 -10.74 4.69
N VAL A 171 -4.45 -10.37 5.58
CA VAL A 171 -5.90 -10.52 5.36
C VAL A 171 -6.33 -9.67 4.16
N LEU A 172 -5.93 -8.40 4.11
CA LEU A 172 -6.25 -7.49 3.01
C LEU A 172 -5.57 -7.90 1.71
N THR A 173 -4.32 -8.39 1.77
CA THR A 173 -3.62 -8.93 0.60
C THR A 173 -4.39 -10.11 0.00
N VAL A 174 -4.84 -11.07 0.83
CA VAL A 174 -5.67 -12.20 0.38
C VAL A 174 -7.00 -11.72 -0.20
N MET A 175 -7.62 -10.71 0.41
CA MET A 175 -8.83 -10.10 -0.10
C MET A 175 -8.60 -9.49 -1.50
N TYR A 176 -7.53 -8.74 -1.71
CA TYR A 176 -7.19 -8.18 -3.03
C TYR A 176 -6.94 -9.26 -4.07
N VAL A 177 -6.27 -10.35 -3.71
CA VAL A 177 -6.08 -11.49 -4.60
C VAL A 177 -7.42 -12.15 -4.99
N LYS A 178 -8.37 -12.23 -4.05
CA LYS A 178 -9.72 -12.74 -4.36
C LYS A 178 -10.48 -11.79 -5.28
N LEU A 179 -10.48 -10.49 -4.99
CA LEU A 179 -11.11 -9.48 -5.87
C LEU A 179 -10.53 -9.52 -7.29
N ALA A 180 -9.21 -9.64 -7.40
CA ALA A 180 -8.51 -9.78 -8.68
C ALA A 180 -8.98 -11.01 -9.47
N ARG A 181 -9.14 -12.17 -8.81
CA ARG A 181 -9.66 -13.39 -9.45
C ARG A 181 -11.11 -13.25 -9.91
N ASP A 182 -11.90 -12.49 -9.17
CA ASP A 182 -13.27 -12.19 -9.56
C ASP A 182 -13.30 -11.29 -10.81
N GLU A 183 -12.44 -10.25 -10.86
CA GLU A 183 -12.25 -9.40 -12.03
C GLU A 183 -11.78 -10.19 -13.26
N GLU A 184 -10.85 -11.14 -13.06
CA GLU A 184 -10.37 -11.99 -14.15
C GLU A 184 -11.47 -12.90 -14.74
N ARG A 185 -12.39 -13.38 -13.89
CA ARG A 185 -13.55 -14.16 -14.38
C ARG A 185 -14.51 -13.30 -15.20
N ASP A 186 -14.80 -12.09 -14.72
CA ASP A 186 -15.68 -11.16 -15.40
C ASP A 186 -15.06 -10.72 -16.73
N ALA A 187 -13.77 -10.36 -16.73
CA ALA A 187 -13.05 -9.98 -17.95
C ALA A 187 -12.96 -11.14 -18.97
N ARG A 188 -12.82 -12.39 -18.52
CA ARG A 188 -12.90 -13.56 -19.41
C ARG A 188 -14.28 -13.71 -20.05
N SER A 189 -15.33 -13.46 -19.27
CA SER A 189 -16.71 -13.53 -19.78
C SER A 189 -17.00 -12.42 -20.79
N GLU A 190 -16.45 -11.23 -20.56
CA GLU A 190 -16.71 -10.05 -21.38
C GLU A 190 -15.84 -10.00 -22.64
N PHE A 191 -14.52 -10.24 -22.51
CA PHE A 191 -13.55 -10.07 -23.60
C PHE A 191 -13.07 -11.38 -24.23
N GLY A 192 -13.48 -12.54 -23.69
CA GLY A 192 -13.21 -13.86 -24.27
C GLY A 192 -11.73 -14.13 -24.55
N GLU A 193 -11.45 -14.42 -25.84
CA GLU A 193 -10.11 -14.80 -26.30
C GLU A 193 -9.09 -13.67 -26.19
N ALA A 194 -9.52 -12.41 -26.34
CA ALA A 194 -8.65 -11.24 -26.18
C ALA A 194 -8.08 -11.17 -24.75
N TYR A 195 -8.92 -11.44 -23.73
CA TYR A 195 -8.44 -11.52 -22.35
C TYR A 195 -7.55 -12.75 -22.11
N ALA A 196 -7.89 -13.90 -22.69
CA ALA A 196 -7.09 -15.11 -22.54
C ALA A 196 -5.65 -14.89 -23.02
N LYS A 197 -5.48 -14.35 -24.22
CA LYS A 197 -4.16 -14.00 -24.78
C LYS A 197 -3.40 -13.00 -23.91
N TYR A 198 -4.07 -11.96 -23.44
CA TYR A 198 -3.47 -10.98 -22.52
C TYR A 198 -2.99 -11.64 -21.21
N ALA A 199 -3.79 -12.55 -20.64
CA ALA A 199 -3.48 -13.23 -19.40
C ALA A 199 -2.31 -14.22 -19.51
N GLU A 200 -2.07 -14.79 -20.69
CA GLU A 200 -0.89 -15.63 -20.98
C GLU A 200 0.41 -14.82 -20.97
N GLU A 201 0.36 -13.60 -21.49
CA GLU A 201 1.52 -12.74 -21.65
C GLU A 201 1.86 -11.95 -20.38
N VAL A 202 0.84 -11.47 -19.64
CA VAL A 202 0.99 -10.55 -18.53
C VAL A 202 0.64 -11.26 -17.21
N PRO A 203 1.56 -11.30 -16.22
CA PRO A 203 1.30 -11.91 -14.91
C PRO A 203 0.32 -11.09 -14.07
N GLY A 204 -0.31 -11.70 -13.04
CA GLY A 204 -1.30 -11.03 -12.19
C GLY A 204 -0.73 -9.90 -11.34
N PHE A 205 0.31 -10.20 -10.53
CA PHE A 205 0.80 -9.29 -9.49
C PHE A 205 2.31 -9.00 -9.57
N ILE A 206 3.12 -9.99 -9.92
CA ILE A 206 4.58 -9.86 -9.92
C ILE A 206 5.06 -9.75 -11.37
N PRO A 207 5.67 -8.61 -11.76
CA PRO A 207 6.13 -8.43 -13.12
C PRO A 207 7.25 -9.42 -13.48
N ARG A 208 7.25 -9.89 -14.74
CA ARG A 208 8.35 -10.74 -15.23
C ARG A 208 9.63 -9.89 -15.36
N ILE A 209 10.69 -10.29 -14.68
CA ILE A 209 11.98 -9.57 -14.63
C ILE A 209 12.50 -9.25 -16.04
N ARG A 210 12.31 -10.14 -17.02
CA ARG A 210 12.69 -9.92 -18.41
C ARG A 210 12.04 -8.70 -19.06
N ARG A 211 10.83 -8.31 -18.64
CA ARG A 211 10.14 -7.11 -19.17
C ARG A 211 10.60 -5.81 -18.51
N LEU A 212 11.16 -5.87 -17.30
CA LEU A 212 11.67 -4.69 -16.60
C LEU A 212 13.02 -4.21 -17.18
N PHE A 213 13.83 -5.13 -17.74
CA PHE A 213 15.16 -4.84 -18.27
C PHE A 213 15.27 -5.00 -19.79
N GLY A 214 14.19 -5.34 -20.50
CA GLY A 214 14.21 -5.79 -21.89
C GLY A 214 13.43 -4.89 -22.89
N GLN A 215 13.41 -3.57 -22.72
CA GLN A 215 13.01 -2.65 -23.80
C GLN A 215 14.24 -1.86 -24.29
N GLY A 216 15.22 -2.58 -24.83
CA GLY A 216 16.30 -2.04 -25.62
C GLY A 216 16.49 -2.92 -26.86
N SER A 217 16.04 -2.38 -28.04
CA SER A 217 16.27 -2.87 -29.41
C SER A 217 15.66 -4.25 -29.76
N THR A 218 14.83 -4.35 -30.80
CA THR A 218 15.15 -4.32 -32.22
C THR A 218 13.86 -4.29 -33.04
N GLY A 219 13.52 -3.14 -33.55
CA GLY A 219 12.60 -3.02 -34.69
C GLY A 219 13.41 -2.56 -35.92
N SER A 220 14.29 -3.43 -36.44
CA SER A 220 14.85 -3.25 -37.78
C SER A 220 13.80 -3.72 -38.77
N TYR A 221 12.98 -2.83 -39.26
CA TYR A 221 12.25 -3.03 -40.48
C TYR A 221 13.26 -3.02 -41.63
N ARG A 222 13.63 -4.19 -42.16
CA ARG A 222 14.22 -4.30 -43.48
C ARG A 222 13.06 -4.18 -44.49
N HIS A 223 13.03 -3.08 -45.19
CA HIS A 223 12.38 -3.00 -46.50
C HIS A 223 13.16 -3.91 -47.48
N GLY A 224 12.44 -4.83 -48.13
CA GLY A 224 12.81 -5.58 -49.28
C GLY A 224 11.53 -5.80 -50.10
#